data_3ff6cfdb70766f5866f0471ebb655dfe
#
_entry.id   3ff6cfdb70766f5866f0471ebb655dfe
#
_cell.length_a   1.000
_cell.length_b   1.000
_cell.length_c   1.000
_cell.angle_alpha   90.00
_cell.angle_beta   90.00
_cell.angle_gamma   90.00
#
_symmetry.space_group_name_H-M   'P 1'
#
loop_
_entity.id
_entity.type
_entity.pdbx_description
1 polymer ?
#
loop_
_entity_poly.entity_id
_entity_poly.type
_entity_poly.pdbx_seq_one_letter_code
_entity_poly.pdbx_strand_id
1 'polypeptide(L)'
;MIVNMKNELIDAKKKGYAIPQFNVNNLEWAKYILKTCNLYRSPVIMGFTESAIEYMGGYHTASGLIYDLVHDLHITVPVSIHLDHGTSVLSCKKAIDASFTSVMLDASLKRIDTNIDMTNEVIEYARKKRVIVESEIGSIGKHDASDTKNASVTGSIIFVKKTKVDLLAPAVGNVHGIYKEFPNINVKLIKEISENTDLPLVLHGASGINNKTLRECIKNGICKVNINTDLQVAWAKEVRKLLEIDSSVYDPRKIISSGEKAVVKVIKEKLETLNSINRY
;
A
#
# COMPACT_ATOMS: atom_id res chain seq x y z
N MET A 1 16.63 -2.01 6.21
CA MET A 1 16.90 -3.36 5.60
C MET A 1 15.79 -3.67 4.59
N ILE A 2 16.15 -3.97 3.34
CA ILE A 2 15.15 -4.31 2.29
C ILE A 2 14.75 -5.78 2.44
N VAL A 3 13.44 -6.05 2.54
CA VAL A 3 12.83 -7.39 2.73
C VAL A 3 11.56 -7.56 1.90
N ASN A 4 11.08 -8.78 1.73
CA ASN A 4 9.79 -9.03 1.05
C ASN A 4 8.56 -8.87 1.96
N MET A 5 8.76 -8.62 3.23
CA MET A 5 7.75 -8.33 4.26
C MET A 5 6.82 -9.52 4.64
N LYS A 6 7.03 -10.72 4.12
CA LYS A 6 6.13 -11.85 4.37
C LYS A 6 6.01 -12.22 5.86
N ASN A 7 7.16 -12.31 6.53
CA ASN A 7 7.19 -12.70 7.94
C ASN A 7 6.61 -11.59 8.83
N GLU A 8 6.90 -10.34 8.51
CA GLU A 8 6.42 -9.16 9.22
C GLU A 8 4.89 -9.04 9.11
N LEU A 9 4.30 -9.36 7.94
CA LEU A 9 2.85 -9.35 7.73
C LEU A 9 2.14 -10.49 8.47
N ILE A 10 2.76 -11.66 8.54
CA ILE A 10 2.25 -12.79 9.36
C ILE A 10 2.31 -12.42 10.85
N ASP A 11 3.39 -11.79 11.29
CA ASP A 11 3.52 -11.30 12.67
C ASP A 11 2.50 -10.20 12.98
N ALA A 12 2.29 -9.27 12.04
CA ALA A 12 1.28 -8.22 12.16
C ALA A 12 -0.12 -8.80 12.38
N LYS A 13 -0.52 -9.82 11.58
CA LYS A 13 -1.78 -10.52 11.74
C LYS A 13 -1.90 -11.15 13.14
N LYS A 14 -0.85 -11.83 13.61
CA LYS A 14 -0.84 -12.52 14.92
C LYS A 14 -0.91 -11.54 16.10
N LYS A 15 -0.24 -10.39 15.99
CA LYS A 15 -0.12 -9.39 17.06
C LYS A 15 -1.17 -8.27 16.98
N GLY A 16 -2.05 -8.27 15.98
CA GLY A 16 -3.12 -7.30 15.86
C GLY A 16 -2.64 -5.87 15.58
N TYR A 17 -1.68 -5.72 14.68
CA TYR A 17 -1.28 -4.43 14.11
C TYR A 17 -1.25 -4.50 12.57
N ALA A 18 -1.12 -3.37 11.90
CA ALA A 18 -0.96 -3.35 10.45
C ALA A 18 0.30 -2.60 10.02
N ILE A 19 0.96 -3.12 8.98
CA ILE A 19 2.10 -2.47 8.33
C ILE A 19 1.56 -1.44 7.34
N PRO A 20 1.98 -0.17 7.44
CA PRO A 20 1.58 0.84 6.47
C PRO A 20 2.25 0.60 5.11
N GLN A 21 1.47 0.72 4.04
CA GLN A 21 1.98 1.03 2.73
C GLN A 21 1.72 2.51 2.45
N PHE A 22 2.77 3.26 2.17
CA PHE A 22 2.65 4.62 1.66
C PHE A 22 3.08 4.65 0.19
N ASN A 23 2.26 5.31 -0.65
CA ASN A 23 2.61 5.48 -2.04
C ASN A 23 3.69 6.55 -2.20
N VAL A 24 4.70 6.22 -3.00
CA VAL A 24 5.83 7.09 -3.32
C VAL A 24 5.56 7.81 -4.62
N ASN A 25 5.55 9.14 -4.56
CA ASN A 25 5.28 9.98 -5.73
C ASN A 25 6.57 10.62 -6.30
N ASN A 26 7.60 10.81 -5.46
CA ASN A 26 8.89 11.38 -5.82
C ASN A 26 9.95 11.13 -4.72
N LEU A 27 11.15 11.66 -4.90
CA LEU A 27 12.27 11.58 -3.96
C LEU A 27 11.89 12.07 -2.54
N GLU A 28 11.22 13.21 -2.44
CA GLU A 28 10.89 13.84 -1.16
C GLU A 28 9.94 12.97 -0.36
N TRP A 29 8.90 12.38 -1.02
CA TRP A 29 7.99 11.41 -0.37
C TRP A 29 8.75 10.22 0.18
N ALA A 30 9.63 9.62 -0.62
CA ALA A 30 10.45 8.50 -0.18
C ALA A 30 11.25 8.85 1.08
N LYS A 31 11.91 10.03 1.10
CA LYS A 31 12.68 10.51 2.26
C LYS A 31 11.80 10.72 3.49
N TYR A 32 10.66 11.38 3.36
CA TYR A 32 9.77 11.68 4.50
C TYR A 32 9.22 10.39 5.10
N ILE A 33 8.78 9.46 4.26
CA ILE A 33 8.25 8.17 4.70
C ILE A 33 9.33 7.36 5.41
N LEU A 34 10.49 7.15 4.77
CA LEU A 34 11.57 6.33 5.33
C LEU A 34 12.09 6.89 6.66
N LYS A 35 12.40 8.20 6.72
CA LYS A 35 12.87 8.84 7.96
C LYS A 35 11.86 8.73 9.09
N THR A 36 10.58 8.96 8.80
CA THR A 36 9.54 8.93 9.82
C THR A 36 9.32 7.51 10.33
N CYS A 37 9.22 6.52 9.43
CA CYS A 37 9.05 5.13 9.84
C CYS A 37 10.27 4.62 10.63
N ASN A 38 11.48 5.01 10.23
CA ASN A 38 12.70 4.66 10.96
C ASN A 38 12.74 5.27 12.38
N LEU A 39 12.36 6.56 12.50
CA LEU A 39 12.28 7.26 13.79
C LEU A 39 11.30 6.57 14.76
N TYR A 40 10.17 6.11 14.26
CA TYR A 40 9.13 5.44 15.06
C TYR A 40 9.28 3.92 15.12
N ARG A 41 10.39 3.36 14.60
CA ARG A 41 10.69 1.93 14.58
C ARG A 41 9.52 1.10 14.02
N SER A 42 8.97 1.56 12.90
CA SER A 42 7.87 0.92 12.18
C SER A 42 8.35 0.30 10.89
N PRO A 43 8.07 -0.99 10.60
CA PRO A 43 8.24 -1.52 9.26
C PRO A 43 7.37 -0.75 8.27
N VAL A 44 7.80 -0.66 7.00
CA VAL A 44 7.08 0.13 5.98
C VAL A 44 7.15 -0.51 4.59
N ILE A 45 6.07 -0.40 3.84
CA ILE A 45 5.98 -0.79 2.44
C ILE A 45 5.95 0.48 1.58
N MET A 46 6.92 0.61 0.68
CA MET A 46 7.04 1.71 -0.28
C MET A 46 6.30 1.30 -1.56
N GLY A 47 5.07 1.81 -1.71
CA GLY A 47 4.18 1.44 -2.82
C GLY A 47 4.38 2.33 -4.05
N PHE A 48 4.43 1.73 -5.23
CA PHE A 48 4.55 2.42 -6.50
C PHE A 48 3.46 1.95 -7.47
N THR A 49 2.60 2.85 -7.91
CA THR A 49 1.70 2.58 -9.04
C THR A 49 2.45 2.63 -10.36
N GLU A 50 1.94 2.01 -11.42
CA GLU A 50 2.54 2.08 -12.76
C GLU A 50 2.71 3.53 -13.23
N SER A 51 1.74 4.40 -12.95
CA SER A 51 1.83 5.83 -13.30
C SER A 51 2.92 6.57 -12.53
N ALA A 52 3.17 6.24 -11.26
CA ALA A 52 4.27 6.81 -10.50
C ALA A 52 5.63 6.30 -11.02
N ILE A 53 5.71 5.03 -11.38
CA ILE A 53 6.91 4.42 -11.99
C ILE A 53 7.24 5.10 -13.33
N GLU A 54 6.23 5.31 -14.18
CA GLU A 54 6.38 6.03 -15.46
C GLU A 54 6.86 7.46 -15.24
N TYR A 55 6.22 8.19 -14.32
CA TYR A 55 6.60 9.56 -13.95
C TYR A 55 8.06 9.64 -13.47
N MET A 56 8.54 8.64 -12.73
CA MET A 56 9.91 8.58 -12.21
C MET A 56 10.94 8.10 -13.23
N GLY A 57 10.54 7.70 -14.44
CA GLY A 57 11.44 7.27 -15.52
C GLY A 57 11.62 5.75 -15.63
N GLY A 58 10.89 4.94 -14.84
CA GLY A 58 10.87 3.49 -14.98
C GLY A 58 11.10 2.68 -13.70
N TYR A 59 10.95 1.36 -13.82
CA TYR A 59 10.99 0.44 -12.69
C TYR A 59 12.34 0.44 -11.94
N HIS A 60 13.46 0.45 -12.66
CA HIS A 60 14.80 0.49 -12.05
C HIS A 60 15.05 1.79 -11.31
N THR A 61 14.59 2.93 -11.84
CA THR A 61 14.70 4.23 -11.17
C THR A 61 13.90 4.23 -9.87
N ALA A 62 12.67 3.73 -9.91
CA ALA A 62 11.81 3.65 -8.72
C ALA A 62 12.39 2.77 -7.61
N SER A 63 12.87 1.57 -7.95
CA SER A 63 13.47 0.68 -6.97
C SER A 63 14.84 1.19 -6.48
N GLY A 64 15.72 1.62 -7.40
CA GLY A 64 17.04 2.15 -7.09
C GLY A 64 16.98 3.31 -6.10
N LEU A 65 16.03 4.24 -6.30
CA LEU A 65 15.79 5.33 -5.36
C LEU A 65 15.62 4.84 -3.91
N ILE A 66 14.86 3.76 -3.71
CA ILE A 66 14.63 3.25 -2.35
C ILE A 66 15.87 2.53 -1.81
N TYR A 67 16.58 1.73 -2.64
CA TYR A 67 17.83 1.09 -2.23
C TYR A 67 18.86 2.12 -1.76
N ASP A 68 19.07 3.18 -2.56
CA ASP A 68 20.05 4.22 -2.25
C ASP A 68 19.65 5.02 -1.01
N LEU A 69 18.37 5.40 -0.88
CA LEU A 69 17.89 6.11 0.31
C LEU A 69 17.95 5.26 1.58
N VAL A 70 17.67 3.97 1.52
CA VAL A 70 17.81 3.06 2.67
C VAL A 70 19.26 3.01 3.14
N HIS A 71 20.22 2.98 2.20
CA HIS A 71 21.65 3.01 2.50
C HIS A 71 22.08 4.36 3.08
N ASP A 72 21.84 5.46 2.36
CA ASP A 72 22.38 6.79 2.70
C ASP A 72 21.74 7.40 3.94
N LEU A 73 20.48 7.08 4.21
CA LEU A 73 19.76 7.54 5.42
C LEU A 73 19.91 6.57 6.59
N HIS A 74 20.70 5.50 6.44
CA HIS A 74 20.94 4.49 7.49
C HIS A 74 19.63 3.93 8.05
N ILE A 75 18.69 3.57 7.17
CA ILE A 75 17.38 3.03 7.56
C ILE A 75 17.56 1.61 8.10
N THR A 76 17.15 1.39 9.33
CA THR A 76 17.32 0.10 10.04
C THR A 76 16.06 -0.75 10.03
N VAL A 77 14.87 -0.13 9.98
CA VAL A 77 13.59 -0.85 9.95
C VAL A 77 13.41 -1.68 8.66
N PRO A 78 12.60 -2.75 8.69
CA PRO A 78 12.23 -3.47 7.48
C PRO A 78 11.51 -2.57 6.47
N VAL A 79 11.97 -2.60 5.22
CA VAL A 79 11.40 -1.85 4.10
C VAL A 79 11.10 -2.81 2.95
N SER A 80 9.91 -2.77 2.39
CA SER A 80 9.53 -3.49 1.17
C SER A 80 9.28 -2.51 0.03
N ILE A 81 9.68 -2.88 -1.19
CA ILE A 81 9.40 -2.13 -2.42
C ILE A 81 8.29 -2.88 -3.14
N HIS A 82 7.14 -2.24 -3.33
CA HIS A 82 5.92 -2.88 -3.78
C HIS A 82 5.34 -2.24 -5.04
N LEU A 83 5.06 -3.07 -6.07
CA LEU A 83 4.22 -2.65 -7.20
C LEU A 83 2.76 -2.65 -6.76
N ASP A 84 2.15 -1.48 -6.72
CA ASP A 84 0.76 -1.25 -6.33
C ASP A 84 -0.14 -1.22 -7.57
N HIS A 85 -1.16 -2.06 -7.62
CA HIS A 85 -2.09 -2.21 -8.75
C HIS A 85 -1.41 -2.46 -10.11
N GLY A 86 -0.55 -3.45 -10.19
CA GLY A 86 -0.01 -3.91 -11.49
C GLY A 86 -1.14 -4.40 -12.40
N THR A 87 -1.29 -3.81 -13.58
CA THR A 87 -2.42 -4.04 -14.50
C THR A 87 -2.25 -5.27 -15.40
N SER A 88 -1.07 -5.86 -15.39
CA SER A 88 -0.73 -6.99 -16.24
C SER A 88 0.34 -7.90 -15.64
N VAL A 89 0.37 -9.14 -16.09
CA VAL A 89 1.47 -10.07 -15.76
C VAL A 89 2.82 -9.50 -16.16
N LEU A 90 2.88 -8.78 -17.29
CA LEU A 90 4.11 -8.17 -17.79
C LEU A 90 4.62 -7.07 -16.86
N SER A 91 3.75 -6.20 -16.35
CA SER A 91 4.15 -5.16 -15.40
C SER A 91 4.66 -5.75 -14.08
N CYS A 92 4.02 -6.81 -13.59
CA CYS A 92 4.52 -7.54 -12.42
C CYS A 92 5.91 -8.14 -12.68
N LYS A 93 6.13 -8.79 -13.84
CA LYS A 93 7.45 -9.34 -14.20
C LYS A 93 8.52 -8.25 -14.32
N LYS A 94 8.21 -7.09 -14.92
CA LYS A 94 9.13 -5.94 -15.01
C LYS A 94 9.51 -5.42 -13.62
N ALA A 95 8.56 -5.30 -12.69
CA ALA A 95 8.83 -4.88 -11.31
C ALA A 95 9.74 -5.89 -10.59
N ILE A 96 9.43 -7.19 -10.72
CA ILE A 96 10.25 -8.27 -10.15
C ILE A 96 11.69 -8.23 -10.71
N ASP A 97 11.85 -8.01 -12.01
CA ASP A 97 13.17 -7.91 -12.66
C ASP A 97 13.94 -6.66 -12.23
N ALA A 98 13.23 -5.59 -11.88
CA ALA A 98 13.78 -4.36 -11.33
C ALA A 98 13.98 -4.41 -9.79
N SER A 99 14.02 -5.60 -9.18
CA SER A 99 14.30 -5.80 -7.75
C SER A 99 13.22 -5.27 -6.80
N PHE A 100 11.97 -5.19 -7.24
CA PHE A 100 10.85 -5.05 -6.31
C PHE A 100 10.75 -6.31 -5.46
N THR A 101 10.46 -6.15 -4.17
CA THR A 101 10.39 -7.26 -3.22
C THR A 101 8.98 -7.80 -3.03
N SER A 102 8.00 -7.08 -3.54
CA SER A 102 6.57 -7.42 -3.52
C SER A 102 5.87 -6.85 -4.75
N VAL A 103 4.89 -7.55 -5.29
CA VAL A 103 4.08 -7.07 -6.40
C VAL A 103 2.60 -7.40 -6.18
N MET A 104 1.71 -6.52 -6.62
CA MET A 104 0.29 -6.78 -6.70
C MET A 104 -0.12 -6.90 -8.17
N LEU A 105 -0.83 -8.00 -8.50
CA LEU A 105 -1.60 -8.09 -9.73
C LEU A 105 -3.05 -7.71 -9.44
N ASP A 106 -3.53 -6.66 -10.12
CA ASP A 106 -4.94 -6.28 -10.09
C ASP A 106 -5.66 -6.73 -11.36
N ALA A 107 -6.25 -7.91 -11.29
CA ALA A 107 -7.15 -8.45 -12.29
C ALA A 107 -8.60 -8.56 -11.79
N SER A 108 -8.98 -7.75 -10.78
CA SER A 108 -10.27 -7.79 -10.10
C SER A 108 -11.48 -7.50 -11.01
N LEU A 109 -11.28 -6.72 -12.07
CA LEU A 109 -12.30 -6.44 -13.09
C LEU A 109 -12.53 -7.59 -14.08
N LYS A 110 -11.67 -8.62 -14.08
CA LYS A 110 -11.81 -9.78 -14.94
C LYS A 110 -12.65 -10.87 -14.27
N ARG A 111 -13.05 -11.88 -15.06
CA ARG A 111 -13.69 -13.09 -14.49
C ARG A 111 -12.73 -13.76 -13.52
N ILE A 112 -13.27 -14.35 -12.46
CA ILE A 112 -12.47 -14.96 -11.39
C ILE A 112 -11.47 -16.02 -11.91
N ASP A 113 -11.86 -16.84 -12.88
CA ASP A 113 -10.97 -17.84 -13.46
C ASP A 113 -9.78 -17.18 -14.16
N THR A 114 -10.02 -16.11 -14.93
CA THR A 114 -8.96 -15.33 -15.59
C THR A 114 -8.04 -14.66 -14.55
N ASN A 115 -8.61 -14.11 -13.46
CA ASN A 115 -7.82 -13.53 -12.37
C ASN A 115 -6.92 -14.60 -11.73
N ILE A 116 -7.47 -15.81 -11.48
CA ILE A 116 -6.71 -16.95 -10.94
C ILE A 116 -5.55 -17.33 -11.86
N ASP A 117 -5.80 -17.47 -13.17
CA ASP A 117 -4.78 -17.88 -14.14
C ASP A 117 -3.65 -16.84 -14.23
N MET A 118 -3.98 -15.55 -14.34
CA MET A 118 -3.00 -14.46 -14.39
C MET A 118 -2.21 -14.38 -13.07
N THR A 119 -2.87 -14.53 -11.93
CA THR A 119 -2.22 -14.51 -10.61
C THR A 119 -1.24 -15.67 -10.46
N ASN A 120 -1.61 -16.87 -10.92
CA ASN A 120 -0.73 -18.03 -10.89
C ASN A 120 0.52 -17.83 -11.76
N GLU A 121 0.39 -17.21 -12.94
CA GLU A 121 1.52 -16.89 -13.80
C GLU A 121 2.50 -15.93 -13.12
N VAL A 122 1.99 -14.91 -12.42
CA VAL A 122 2.82 -13.99 -11.64
C VAL A 122 3.50 -14.72 -10.48
N ILE A 123 2.77 -15.58 -9.75
CA ILE A 123 3.30 -16.33 -8.62
C ILE A 123 4.43 -17.27 -9.05
N GLU A 124 4.26 -17.96 -10.15
CA GLU A 124 5.30 -18.85 -10.69
C GLU A 124 6.60 -18.09 -10.97
N TYR A 125 6.49 -16.89 -11.54
CA TYR A 125 7.63 -16.03 -11.82
C TYR A 125 8.26 -15.47 -10.54
N ALA A 126 7.45 -14.95 -9.63
CA ALA A 126 7.84 -14.29 -8.39
C ALA A 126 8.58 -15.25 -7.42
N ARG A 127 8.12 -16.50 -7.31
CA ARG A 127 8.74 -17.51 -6.42
C ARG A 127 10.21 -17.77 -6.73
N LYS A 128 10.58 -17.77 -8.01
CA LYS A 128 11.99 -17.97 -8.46
C LYS A 128 12.91 -16.87 -7.92
N LYS A 129 12.36 -15.69 -7.60
CA LYS A 129 13.08 -14.52 -7.12
C LYS A 129 12.76 -14.14 -5.66
N ARG A 130 12.00 -14.97 -4.94
CA ARG A 130 11.56 -14.76 -3.55
C ARG A 130 10.76 -13.46 -3.35
N VAL A 131 10.01 -13.05 -4.37
CA VAL A 131 9.09 -11.92 -4.33
C VAL A 131 7.71 -12.42 -3.90
N ILE A 132 7.03 -11.70 -2.99
CA ILE A 132 5.67 -12.03 -2.58
C ILE A 132 4.66 -11.40 -3.53
N VAL A 133 3.50 -12.06 -3.64
CA VAL A 133 2.43 -11.65 -4.54
C VAL A 133 1.17 -11.34 -3.76
N GLU A 134 0.60 -10.16 -4.03
CA GLU A 134 -0.72 -9.72 -3.61
C GLU A 134 -1.68 -9.78 -4.80
N SER A 135 -2.96 -10.05 -4.54
CA SER A 135 -3.99 -9.94 -5.55
C SER A 135 -5.32 -9.46 -4.97
N GLU A 136 -6.16 -8.87 -5.82
CA GLU A 136 -7.46 -8.31 -5.44
C GLU A 136 -8.60 -9.24 -5.85
N ILE A 137 -9.63 -9.31 -4.99
CA ILE A 137 -10.89 -9.98 -5.26
C ILE A 137 -12.09 -9.08 -4.92
N GLY A 138 -13.13 -9.15 -5.72
CA GLY A 138 -14.13 -8.11 -5.83
C GLY A 138 -13.60 -7.02 -6.75
N SER A 139 -14.09 -5.80 -6.67
CA SER A 139 -13.47 -4.65 -7.32
C SER A 139 -13.66 -3.39 -6.49
N ILE A 140 -12.57 -2.66 -6.28
CA ILE A 140 -12.56 -1.43 -5.48
C ILE A 140 -12.86 -0.25 -6.40
N GLY A 141 -13.91 0.53 -6.08
CA GLY A 141 -14.32 1.69 -6.86
C GLY A 141 -13.34 2.85 -6.77
N LYS A 142 -13.49 3.82 -7.68
CA LYS A 142 -12.78 5.10 -7.65
C LYS A 142 -13.74 6.20 -7.20
N HIS A 143 -13.48 6.83 -6.05
CA HIS A 143 -14.23 7.95 -5.49
C HIS A 143 -15.71 7.68 -5.14
N ASP A 144 -16.30 6.57 -5.59
CA ASP A 144 -17.70 6.23 -5.36
C ASP A 144 -17.85 4.76 -4.93
N ALA A 145 -18.55 4.56 -3.82
CA ALA A 145 -18.79 3.22 -3.29
C ALA A 145 -19.76 2.40 -4.17
N SER A 146 -20.59 3.05 -4.99
CA SER A 146 -21.49 2.38 -5.93
C SER A 146 -20.75 1.57 -7.01
N ASP A 147 -19.52 1.95 -7.33
CA ASP A 147 -18.66 1.22 -8.28
C ASP A 147 -17.94 0.03 -7.65
N THR A 148 -18.02 -0.11 -6.31
CA THR A 148 -17.36 -1.20 -5.59
C THR A 148 -18.24 -2.46 -5.64
N LYS A 149 -17.66 -3.57 -6.07
CA LYS A 149 -18.26 -4.91 -5.96
C LYS A 149 -17.55 -5.66 -4.84
N ASN A 150 -18.22 -5.82 -3.71
CA ASN A 150 -17.65 -6.53 -2.57
C ASN A 150 -17.20 -7.94 -2.93
N ALA A 151 -16.09 -8.37 -2.32
CA ALA A 151 -15.67 -9.75 -2.33
C ALA A 151 -16.73 -10.66 -1.71
N SER A 152 -16.68 -11.95 -2.02
CA SER A 152 -17.46 -12.97 -1.29
C SER A 152 -16.52 -13.90 -0.54
N VAL A 153 -16.97 -14.41 0.61
CA VAL A 153 -16.20 -15.38 1.41
C VAL A 153 -15.86 -16.62 0.59
N THR A 154 -16.85 -17.21 -0.09
CA THR A 154 -16.67 -18.40 -0.94
C THR A 154 -15.68 -18.11 -2.09
N GLY A 155 -15.81 -16.97 -2.76
CA GLY A 155 -14.90 -16.56 -3.82
C GLY A 155 -13.47 -16.41 -3.32
N SER A 156 -13.29 -15.81 -2.15
CA SER A 156 -11.99 -15.63 -1.51
C SER A 156 -11.33 -16.97 -1.18
N ILE A 157 -12.10 -17.91 -0.61
CA ILE A 157 -11.61 -19.27 -0.29
C ILE A 157 -11.15 -20.00 -1.56
N ILE A 158 -11.97 -19.97 -2.62
CA ILE A 158 -11.64 -20.60 -3.90
C ILE A 158 -10.38 -19.99 -4.50
N PHE A 159 -10.31 -18.65 -4.53
CA PHE A 159 -9.19 -17.91 -5.06
C PHE A 159 -7.88 -18.27 -4.35
N VAL A 160 -7.85 -18.19 -3.02
CA VAL A 160 -6.68 -18.51 -2.21
C VAL A 160 -6.23 -19.97 -2.37
N LYS A 161 -7.18 -20.92 -2.39
CA LYS A 161 -6.86 -22.35 -2.60
C LYS A 161 -6.25 -22.62 -3.97
N LYS A 162 -6.75 -21.95 -5.01
CA LYS A 162 -6.27 -22.15 -6.40
C LYS A 162 -4.96 -21.41 -6.70
N THR A 163 -4.74 -20.24 -6.09
CA THR A 163 -3.55 -19.41 -6.38
C THR A 163 -2.43 -19.60 -5.37
N LYS A 164 -2.74 -19.85 -4.10
CA LYS A 164 -1.78 -19.80 -2.98
C LYS A 164 -1.01 -18.46 -2.97
N VAL A 165 -1.71 -17.37 -3.25
CA VAL A 165 -1.23 -15.99 -3.16
C VAL A 165 -0.73 -15.68 -1.75
N ASP A 166 0.22 -14.77 -1.58
CA ASP A 166 0.79 -14.43 -0.27
C ASP A 166 -0.08 -13.45 0.53
N LEU A 167 -0.77 -12.53 -0.17
CA LEU A 167 -1.64 -11.50 0.40
C LEU A 167 -2.92 -11.38 -0.40
N LEU A 168 -4.03 -11.10 0.26
CA LEU A 168 -5.31 -10.89 -0.40
C LEU A 168 -5.87 -9.50 -0.04
N ALA A 169 -6.22 -8.71 -1.07
CA ALA A 169 -6.94 -7.45 -0.97
C ALA A 169 -8.41 -7.65 -1.33
N PRO A 170 -9.30 -7.91 -0.36
CA PRO A 170 -10.72 -8.03 -0.66
C PRO A 170 -11.36 -6.65 -0.76
N ALA A 171 -12.21 -6.43 -1.77
CA ALA A 171 -13.12 -5.29 -1.77
C ALA A 171 -14.18 -5.46 -0.68
N VAL A 172 -14.25 -4.51 0.24
CA VAL A 172 -15.09 -4.55 1.45
C VAL A 172 -15.88 -3.26 1.68
N GLY A 173 -16.20 -2.54 0.61
CA GLY A 173 -16.86 -1.23 0.64
C GLY A 173 -15.89 -0.05 0.64
N ASN A 174 -14.61 -0.31 0.50
CA ASN A 174 -13.56 0.69 0.36
C ASN A 174 -13.50 1.23 -1.08
N VAL A 175 -13.03 2.48 -1.22
CA VAL A 175 -12.80 3.13 -2.52
C VAL A 175 -11.44 3.84 -2.52
N HIS A 176 -10.89 4.10 -3.72
CA HIS A 176 -9.68 4.88 -3.88
C HIS A 176 -9.98 6.38 -3.99
N GLY A 177 -9.10 7.22 -3.41
CA GLY A 177 -9.17 8.67 -3.49
C GLY A 177 -9.94 9.29 -2.31
N ILE A 178 -10.53 10.47 -2.54
CA ILE A 178 -11.33 11.18 -1.54
C ILE A 178 -12.74 10.60 -1.57
N TYR A 179 -13.21 10.12 -0.42
CA TYR A 179 -14.58 9.65 -0.29
C TYR A 179 -15.58 10.82 -0.44
N LYS A 180 -16.60 10.64 -1.25
CA LYS A 180 -17.72 11.59 -1.37
C LYS A 180 -18.67 11.51 -0.18
N GLU A 181 -18.81 10.31 0.39
CA GLU A 181 -19.64 10.01 1.56
C GLU A 181 -18.79 9.27 2.61
N PHE A 182 -19.31 9.12 3.82
CA PHE A 182 -18.63 8.35 4.85
C PHE A 182 -18.45 6.89 4.41
N PRO A 183 -17.20 6.36 4.43
CA PRO A 183 -16.94 4.98 4.02
C PRO A 183 -17.66 3.98 4.92
N ASN A 184 -18.43 3.09 4.29
CA ASN A 184 -19.13 1.99 4.98
C ASN A 184 -18.35 0.68 4.79
N ILE A 185 -17.31 0.48 5.58
CA ILE A 185 -16.46 -0.70 5.50
C ILE A 185 -17.15 -1.90 6.15
N ASN A 186 -17.28 -3.00 5.40
CA ASN A 186 -17.86 -4.24 5.89
C ASN A 186 -16.86 -5.04 6.73
N VAL A 187 -16.73 -4.67 8.00
CA VAL A 187 -15.82 -5.32 8.96
C VAL A 187 -16.19 -6.79 9.20
N LYS A 188 -17.49 -7.14 9.13
CA LYS A 188 -17.94 -8.53 9.26
C LYS A 188 -17.39 -9.39 8.13
N LEU A 189 -17.43 -8.88 6.89
CA LEU A 189 -16.87 -9.58 5.73
C LEU A 189 -15.35 -9.76 5.85
N ILE A 190 -14.62 -8.75 6.36
CA ILE A 190 -13.18 -8.86 6.65
C ILE A 190 -12.92 -10.03 7.59
N LYS A 191 -13.65 -10.10 8.70
CA LYS A 191 -13.52 -11.17 9.68
C LYS A 191 -13.76 -12.55 9.07
N GLU A 192 -14.88 -12.72 8.36
CA GLU A 192 -15.25 -13.98 7.73
C GLU A 192 -14.19 -14.45 6.71
N ILE A 193 -13.65 -13.54 5.89
CA ILE A 193 -12.58 -13.88 4.94
C ILE A 193 -11.29 -14.25 5.68
N SER A 194 -10.91 -13.49 6.71
CA SER A 194 -9.69 -13.74 7.49
C SER A 194 -9.70 -15.10 8.18
N GLU A 195 -10.83 -15.47 8.79
CA GLU A 195 -11.00 -16.74 9.49
C GLU A 195 -11.00 -17.96 8.55
N ASN A 196 -11.46 -17.78 7.31
CA ASN A 196 -11.60 -18.87 6.34
C ASN A 196 -10.42 -19.02 5.36
N THR A 197 -9.54 -18.03 5.27
CA THR A 197 -8.39 -18.07 4.35
C THR A 197 -7.04 -18.19 5.05
N ASP A 198 -6.99 -17.83 6.32
CA ASP A 198 -5.77 -17.71 7.15
C ASP A 198 -4.65 -16.86 6.52
N LEU A 199 -4.98 -16.02 5.56
CA LEU A 199 -4.05 -15.15 4.85
C LEU A 199 -3.95 -13.76 5.51
N PRO A 200 -2.80 -13.07 5.42
CA PRO A 200 -2.73 -11.65 5.66
C PRO A 200 -3.63 -10.88 4.69
N LEU A 201 -4.55 -10.05 5.22
CA LEU A 201 -5.46 -9.24 4.41
C LEU A 201 -4.96 -7.81 4.28
N VAL A 202 -5.25 -7.21 3.13
CA VAL A 202 -4.87 -5.84 2.77
C VAL A 202 -6.09 -4.96 2.63
N LEU A 203 -6.04 -3.76 3.20
CA LEU A 203 -7.06 -2.73 3.01
C LEU A 203 -6.52 -1.62 2.11
N HIS A 204 -7.05 -1.53 0.90
CA HIS A 204 -6.83 -0.42 -0.02
C HIS A 204 -7.77 0.75 0.28
N GLY A 205 -7.43 1.95 -0.23
CA GLY A 205 -8.28 3.13 -0.11
C GLY A 205 -8.52 3.57 1.34
N ALA A 206 -7.54 3.42 2.23
CA ALA A 206 -7.71 3.74 3.63
C ALA A 206 -7.67 5.24 3.96
N SER A 207 -7.33 6.10 2.99
CA SER A 207 -7.39 7.55 3.13
C SER A 207 -8.84 8.00 3.34
N GLY A 208 -9.09 8.76 4.42
CA GLY A 208 -10.45 9.20 4.76
C GLY A 208 -11.26 8.23 5.61
N ILE A 209 -10.82 7.00 5.83
CA ILE A 209 -11.43 6.11 6.83
C ILE A 209 -11.06 6.57 8.22
N ASN A 210 -12.06 6.69 9.12
CA ASN A 210 -11.79 7.11 10.49
C ASN A 210 -10.98 6.07 11.29
N ASN A 211 -10.24 6.54 12.29
CA ASN A 211 -9.32 5.72 13.07
C ASN A 211 -10.00 4.56 13.82
N LYS A 212 -11.26 4.72 14.25
CA LYS A 212 -12.02 3.65 14.92
C LYS A 212 -12.28 2.50 13.97
N THR A 213 -12.77 2.80 12.76
CA THR A 213 -13.04 1.79 11.72
C THR A 213 -11.75 1.09 11.29
N LEU A 214 -10.63 1.82 11.10
CA LEU A 214 -9.33 1.21 10.77
C LEU A 214 -8.89 0.22 11.86
N ARG A 215 -8.99 0.59 13.13
CA ARG A 215 -8.64 -0.32 14.24
C ARG A 215 -9.53 -1.55 14.28
N GLU A 216 -10.83 -1.42 13.99
CA GLU A 216 -11.72 -2.58 13.90
C GLU A 216 -11.36 -3.49 12.70
N CYS A 217 -10.97 -2.93 11.55
CA CYS A 217 -10.47 -3.73 10.42
C CYS A 217 -9.22 -4.53 10.81
N ILE A 218 -8.27 -3.90 11.51
CA ILE A 218 -7.03 -4.55 11.96
C ILE A 218 -7.33 -5.70 12.93
N LYS A 219 -8.19 -5.48 13.91
CA LYS A 219 -8.62 -6.54 14.85
C LYS A 219 -9.25 -7.75 14.14
N ASN A 220 -9.80 -7.56 12.96
CA ASN A 220 -10.49 -8.58 12.18
C ASN A 220 -9.66 -9.15 11.01
N GLY A 221 -8.35 -8.87 10.96
CA GLY A 221 -7.42 -9.58 10.06
C GLY A 221 -6.73 -8.74 9.00
N ILE A 222 -7.00 -7.42 8.93
CA ILE A 222 -6.21 -6.51 8.10
C ILE A 222 -4.83 -6.34 8.74
N CYS A 223 -3.77 -6.57 7.97
CA CYS A 223 -2.38 -6.43 8.41
C CYS A 223 -1.50 -5.59 7.48
N LYS A 224 -2.04 -5.12 6.36
CA LYS A 224 -1.44 -4.12 5.47
C LYS A 224 -2.51 -3.07 5.15
N VAL A 225 -2.14 -1.79 5.19
CA VAL A 225 -3.05 -0.67 4.92
C VAL A 225 -2.40 0.30 3.96
N ASN A 226 -3.05 0.52 2.80
CA ASN A 226 -2.54 1.41 1.75
C ASN A 226 -3.04 2.85 1.96
N ILE A 227 -2.11 3.80 2.02
CA ILE A 227 -2.35 5.21 2.29
C ILE A 227 -1.62 6.06 1.24
N ASN A 228 -2.35 6.90 0.52
CA ASN A 228 -1.81 7.84 -0.46
C ASN A 228 -2.44 9.24 -0.32
N THR A 229 -3.73 9.34 -0.55
CA THR A 229 -4.46 10.61 -0.70
C THR A 229 -4.31 11.54 0.51
N ASP A 230 -4.30 11.00 1.74
CA ASP A 230 -4.14 11.81 2.95
C ASP A 230 -2.80 12.59 2.94
N LEU A 231 -1.71 11.97 2.47
CA LEU A 231 -0.41 12.62 2.34
C LEU A 231 -0.43 13.71 1.27
N GLN A 232 -1.03 13.39 0.10
CA GLN A 232 -1.12 14.32 -1.02
C GLN A 232 -1.93 15.58 -0.66
N VAL A 233 -3.07 15.40 0.00
CA VAL A 233 -3.93 16.51 0.46
C VAL A 233 -3.22 17.39 1.48
N ALA A 234 -2.55 16.78 2.46
CA ALA A 234 -1.80 17.51 3.49
C ALA A 234 -0.67 18.33 2.87
N TRP A 235 0.11 17.74 1.98
CA TRP A 235 1.18 18.42 1.27
C TRP A 235 0.67 19.58 0.39
N ALA A 236 -0.32 19.31 -0.44
CA ALA A 236 -0.85 20.29 -1.38
C ALA A 236 -1.42 21.54 -0.67
N LYS A 237 -1.99 21.36 0.52
CA LYS A 237 -2.48 22.46 1.35
C LYS A 237 -1.36 23.41 1.77
N GLU A 238 -0.23 22.87 2.25
CA GLU A 238 0.88 23.70 2.70
C GLU A 238 1.62 24.39 1.53
N VAL A 239 1.74 23.72 0.39
CA VAL A 239 2.31 24.32 -0.84
C VAL A 239 1.46 25.50 -1.31
N ARG A 240 0.13 25.34 -1.37
CA ARG A 240 -0.77 26.46 -1.72
C ARG A 240 -0.60 27.63 -0.76
N LYS A 241 -0.59 27.36 0.55
CA LYS A 241 -0.39 28.39 1.57
C LYS A 241 0.93 29.13 1.41
N LEU A 242 2.04 28.42 1.12
CA LEU A 242 3.32 29.06 0.86
C LEU A 242 3.23 30.03 -0.31
N LEU A 243 2.69 29.59 -1.44
CA LEU A 243 2.61 30.38 -2.68
C LEU A 243 1.62 31.54 -2.59
N GLU A 244 0.58 31.43 -1.75
CA GLU A 244 -0.34 32.53 -1.43
C GLU A 244 0.33 33.62 -0.57
N ILE A 245 1.20 33.23 0.38
CA ILE A 245 1.92 34.15 1.26
C ILE A 245 3.08 34.85 0.53
N ASP A 246 3.82 34.11 -0.28
CA ASP A 246 4.98 34.59 -1.01
C ASP A 246 5.02 34.02 -2.43
N SER A 247 4.42 34.76 -3.36
CA SER A 247 4.40 34.41 -4.79
C SER A 247 5.76 34.51 -5.48
N SER A 248 6.78 35.09 -4.82
CA SER A 248 8.14 35.23 -5.38
C SER A 248 9.00 33.96 -5.21
N VAL A 249 8.53 32.98 -4.45
CA VAL A 249 9.24 31.70 -4.27
C VAL A 249 9.21 30.89 -5.55
N TYR A 250 10.39 30.59 -6.10
CA TYR A 250 10.56 29.83 -7.35
C TYR A 250 11.47 28.61 -7.21
N ASP A 251 12.23 28.49 -6.12
CA ASP A 251 13.09 27.31 -5.89
C ASP A 251 12.23 26.07 -5.62
N PRO A 252 12.25 25.03 -6.49
CA PRO A 252 11.43 23.85 -6.33
C PRO A 252 11.71 23.12 -5.00
N ARG A 253 12.93 23.18 -4.48
CA ARG A 253 13.28 22.55 -3.19
C ARG A 253 12.55 23.22 -2.03
N LYS A 254 12.38 24.55 -2.07
CA LYS A 254 11.61 25.30 -1.06
C LYS A 254 10.10 25.03 -1.19
N ILE A 255 9.60 24.99 -2.42
CA ILE A 255 8.18 24.73 -2.70
C ILE A 255 7.81 23.33 -2.21
N ILE A 256 8.55 22.32 -2.64
CA ILE A 256 8.25 20.93 -2.32
C ILE A 256 8.40 20.66 -0.81
N SER A 257 9.47 21.18 -0.17
CA SER A 257 9.72 20.95 1.25
C SER A 257 8.75 21.69 2.19
N SER A 258 8.00 22.67 1.70
CA SER A 258 7.02 23.39 2.52
C SER A 258 5.95 22.46 3.12
N GLY A 259 5.62 21.36 2.42
CA GLY A 259 4.67 20.36 2.88
C GLY A 259 5.24 19.26 3.77
N GLU A 260 6.57 19.20 4.00
CA GLU A 260 7.21 18.10 4.75
C GLU A 260 6.59 17.86 6.11
N LYS A 261 6.47 18.92 6.92
CA LYS A 261 5.92 18.80 8.29
C LYS A 261 4.50 18.24 8.31
N ALA A 262 3.67 18.62 7.34
CA ALA A 262 2.30 18.14 7.24
C ALA A 262 2.25 16.66 6.84
N VAL A 263 3.07 16.25 5.88
CA VAL A 263 3.20 14.83 5.47
C VAL A 263 3.69 13.97 6.63
N VAL A 264 4.77 14.39 7.31
CA VAL A 264 5.33 13.68 8.48
C VAL A 264 4.30 13.54 9.60
N LYS A 265 3.49 14.58 9.85
CA LYS A 265 2.40 14.53 10.83
C LYS A 265 1.38 13.45 10.45
N VAL A 266 0.93 13.41 9.20
CA VAL A 266 -0.03 12.38 8.73
C VAL A 266 0.57 10.98 8.85
N ILE A 267 1.83 10.78 8.45
CA ILE A 267 2.51 9.49 8.60
C ILE A 267 2.47 9.05 10.06
N LYS A 268 2.89 9.91 10.99
CA LYS A 268 2.88 9.60 12.43
C LYS A 268 1.49 9.19 12.93
N GLU A 269 0.45 9.96 12.61
CA GLU A 269 -0.93 9.67 13.00
C GLU A 269 -1.41 8.31 12.47
N LYS A 270 -1.01 7.95 11.25
CA LYS A 270 -1.30 6.63 10.68
C LYS A 270 -0.53 5.52 11.40
N LEU A 271 0.76 5.69 11.69
CA LEU A 271 1.54 4.71 12.47
C LEU A 271 0.89 4.43 13.84
N GLU A 272 0.43 5.47 14.54
CA GLU A 272 -0.29 5.35 15.81
C GLU A 272 -1.63 4.59 15.65
N THR A 273 -2.39 4.92 14.60
CA THR A 273 -3.69 4.28 14.32
C THR A 273 -3.54 2.81 13.99
N LEU A 274 -2.51 2.46 13.21
CA LEU A 274 -2.20 1.09 12.78
C LEU A 274 -1.51 0.26 13.86
N ASN A 275 -1.20 0.86 15.03
CA ASN A 275 -0.42 0.23 16.09
C ASN A 275 0.93 -0.31 15.59
N SER A 276 1.56 0.43 14.65
CA SER A 276 2.79 0.03 13.95
C SER A 276 4.07 0.56 14.60
N ILE A 277 3.97 1.43 15.59
CA ILE A 277 5.10 2.02 16.32
C ILE A 277 5.78 0.96 17.19
N ASN A 278 7.14 0.95 17.20
CA ASN A 278 7.98 0.01 17.94
C ASN A 278 7.68 -1.47 17.59
N ARG A 279 7.52 -1.74 16.30
CA ARG A 279 7.34 -3.12 15.80
C ARG A 279 8.63 -3.72 15.22
N TYR A 280 9.73 -2.98 15.36
CA TYR A 280 11.06 -3.43 14.97
C TYR A 280 12.13 -2.97 15.98
#